data_2de375a513a276b309095edec8ea8860
#
_entry.id   2de375a513a276b309095edec8ea8860
#
_cell.length_a   1.000
_cell.length_b   1.000
_cell.length_c   1.000
_cell.angle_alpha   90.00
_cell.angle_beta   90.00
_cell.angle_gamma   90.00
#
_symmetry.space_group_name_H-M   'P 1'
#
loop_
_entity.id
_entity.type
_entity.pdbx_description
1 polymer ?
#
loop_
_entity_poly.entity_id
_entity_poly.type
_entity_poly.pdbx_seq_one_letter_code
_entity_poly.pdbx_strand_id
1 'polypeptide(L)'
;MRIKEGFTLRSIVGQYVVIGEGISQVNFNKMITLNDSAAYLWQSVEGKDFSVEDLTCLLTDKYEVSDEKAAADAAALAGKWIDAGIVEE
;
A
#
# COMPACT_ATOMS: atom_id res chain seq x y z
N MET A 1 5.12 -9.58 -4.33
CA MET A 1 4.44 -9.13 -3.09
C MET A 1 2.94 -9.22 -3.26
N ARG A 2 2.24 -9.41 -2.17
CA ARG A 2 0.78 -9.48 -2.17
C ARG A 2 0.27 -8.89 -0.86
N ILE A 3 -0.82 -8.14 -0.92
CA ILE A 3 -1.49 -7.65 0.27
C ILE A 3 -2.10 -8.85 1.00
N LYS A 4 -1.85 -8.93 2.30
CA LYS A 4 -2.40 -10.02 3.12
C LYS A 4 -3.92 -9.89 3.23
N GLU A 5 -4.60 -11.03 3.27
CA GLU A 5 -6.04 -11.05 3.45
C GLU A 5 -6.43 -10.43 4.80
N GLY A 6 -7.59 -9.80 4.83
CA GLY A 6 -8.13 -9.21 6.04
C GLY A 6 -7.77 -7.75 6.25
N PHE A 7 -6.97 -7.17 5.36
CA PHE A 7 -6.67 -5.74 5.41
C PHE A 7 -7.51 -5.01 4.38
N THR A 8 -8.14 -3.94 4.81
CA THR A 8 -9.07 -3.16 3.97
C THR A 8 -8.71 -1.69 4.03
N LEU A 9 -8.74 -1.05 2.86
CA LEU A 9 -8.57 0.40 2.77
C LEU A 9 -9.91 1.07 3.01
N ARG A 10 -9.94 2.04 3.91
CA ARG A 10 -11.13 2.84 4.16
C ARG A 10 -10.81 4.32 4.13
N SER A 11 -11.78 5.11 3.72
CA SER A 11 -11.70 6.56 3.77
C SER A 11 -12.48 7.04 4.98
N ILE A 12 -11.77 7.68 5.92
CA ILE A 12 -12.38 8.19 7.16
C ILE A 12 -12.03 9.66 7.28
N VAL A 13 -13.05 10.52 7.24
CA VAL A 13 -12.93 11.98 7.42
C VAL A 13 -11.80 12.57 6.54
N GLY A 14 -11.82 12.23 5.25
CA GLY A 14 -10.85 12.76 4.29
C GLY A 14 -9.47 12.12 4.34
N GLN A 15 -9.31 11.07 5.12
CA GLN A 15 -8.04 10.33 5.21
C GLN A 15 -8.23 8.89 4.75
N TYR A 16 -7.18 8.32 4.18
CA TYR A 16 -7.17 6.91 3.83
C TYR A 16 -6.45 6.13 4.90
N VAL A 17 -7.09 5.07 5.39
CA VAL A 17 -6.51 4.21 6.41
C VAL A 17 -6.65 2.75 6.01
N VAL A 18 -5.65 1.94 6.35
CA VAL A 18 -5.71 0.50 6.20
C VAL A 18 -6.02 -0.10 7.57
N ILE A 19 -7.06 -0.89 7.62
CA ILE A 19 -7.56 -1.50 8.87
C ILE A 19 -7.58 -3.01 8.68
N GLY A 20 -7.12 -3.74 9.68
CA GLY A 20 -7.27 -5.20 9.69
C GLY A 20 -8.66 -5.58 10.15
N GLU A 21 -9.38 -6.34 9.34
CA GLU A 21 -10.72 -6.82 9.64
C GLU A 21 -10.79 -8.34 9.50
N GLY A 22 -11.46 -8.96 10.42
CA GLY A 22 -11.81 -10.38 10.31
C GLY A 22 -10.65 -11.36 10.50
N ILE A 23 -9.50 -10.91 10.98
CA ILE A 23 -8.36 -11.78 11.26
C ILE A 23 -8.18 -11.88 12.77
N SER A 24 -8.21 -13.10 13.29
CA SER A 24 -8.14 -13.34 14.73
C SER A 24 -6.77 -13.00 15.34
N GLN A 25 -5.74 -12.86 14.53
CA GLN A 25 -4.39 -12.59 14.99
C GLN A 25 -3.91 -11.17 14.70
N VAL A 26 -4.78 -10.33 14.14
CA VAL A 26 -4.40 -8.96 13.86
C VAL A 26 -4.47 -8.14 15.12
N ASN A 27 -3.42 -7.40 15.37
CA ASN A 27 -3.42 -6.41 16.43
C ASN A 27 -4.35 -5.27 15.98
N PHE A 28 -5.52 -5.18 16.56
CA PHE A 28 -6.54 -4.19 16.21
C PHE A 28 -6.08 -2.74 16.39
N ASN A 29 -4.94 -2.54 17.02
CA ASN A 29 -4.37 -1.20 17.19
C ASN A 29 -3.56 -0.74 15.98
N LYS A 30 -3.38 -1.60 14.98
CA LYS A 30 -2.65 -1.24 13.77
C LYS A 30 -3.58 -0.56 12.78
N MET A 31 -3.58 0.74 12.81
CA MET A 31 -4.20 1.58 11.79
C MET A 31 -3.08 2.29 11.05
N ILE A 32 -3.01 2.11 9.74
CA ILE A 32 -1.97 2.71 8.92
C ILE A 32 -2.61 3.75 8.02
N THR A 33 -2.17 5.00 8.17
CA THR A 33 -2.66 6.09 7.33
C THR A 33 -1.88 6.14 6.03
N LEU A 34 -2.59 6.25 4.92
CA LEU A 34 -1.99 6.37 3.60
C LEU A 34 -2.29 7.76 3.03
N ASN A 35 -1.28 8.35 2.37
CA ASN A 35 -1.53 9.55 1.58
C ASN A 35 -2.22 9.16 0.27
N ASP A 36 -2.58 10.14 -0.56
CA ASP A 36 -3.33 9.90 -1.78
C ASP A 36 -2.61 8.95 -2.74
N SER A 37 -1.31 9.12 -2.91
CA SER A 37 -0.54 8.26 -3.82
C SER A 37 -0.43 6.84 -3.29
N ALA A 38 -0.21 6.66 -2.00
CA ALA A 38 -0.16 5.34 -1.38
C ALA A 38 -1.51 4.61 -1.48
N ALA A 39 -2.60 5.34 -1.27
CA ALA A 39 -3.95 4.79 -1.41
C ALA A 39 -4.23 4.36 -2.85
N TYR A 40 -3.79 5.16 -3.82
CA TYR A 40 -3.92 4.81 -5.24
C TYR A 40 -3.18 3.51 -5.54
N LEU A 41 -1.94 3.38 -5.06
CA LEU A 41 -1.15 2.17 -5.26
C LEU A 41 -1.82 0.96 -4.61
N TRP A 42 -2.29 1.13 -3.39
CA TRP A 42 -3.00 0.06 -2.67
C TRP A 42 -4.19 -0.46 -3.47
N GLN A 43 -5.05 0.44 -3.91
CA GLN A 43 -6.25 0.08 -4.68
C GLN A 43 -5.90 -0.60 -6.01
N SER A 44 -4.80 -0.18 -6.62
CA SER A 44 -4.38 -0.72 -7.92
C SER A 44 -3.87 -2.15 -7.83
N VAL A 45 -3.30 -2.54 -6.69
CA VAL A 45 -2.68 -3.86 -6.53
C VAL A 45 -3.48 -4.81 -5.62
N GLU A 46 -4.62 -4.36 -5.12
CA GLU A 46 -5.48 -5.20 -4.28
C GLU A 46 -5.87 -6.48 -5.00
N GLY A 47 -5.67 -7.61 -4.33
CA GLY A 47 -6.02 -8.92 -4.88
C GLY A 47 -5.07 -9.44 -5.95
N LYS A 48 -3.93 -8.80 -6.15
CA LYS A 48 -2.96 -9.17 -7.18
C LYS A 48 -1.58 -9.33 -6.58
N ASP A 49 -0.76 -10.15 -7.24
CA ASP A 49 0.67 -10.14 -6.97
C ASP A 49 1.28 -8.91 -7.64
N PHE A 50 2.20 -8.27 -6.98
CA PHE A 50 2.85 -7.07 -7.50
C PHE A 50 4.31 -6.99 -7.03
N SER A 51 5.07 -6.13 -7.69
CA SER A 51 6.47 -5.87 -7.36
C SER A 51 6.68 -4.38 -7.15
N VAL A 52 7.87 -4.02 -6.66
CA VAL A 52 8.27 -2.60 -6.58
C VAL A 52 8.23 -1.97 -7.97
N GLU A 53 8.61 -2.72 -9.01
CA GLU A 53 8.55 -2.22 -10.38
C GLU A 53 7.13 -1.90 -10.81
N ASP A 54 6.16 -2.73 -10.43
CA ASP A 54 4.75 -2.47 -10.72
C ASP A 54 4.28 -1.18 -10.05
N LEU A 55 4.65 -0.98 -8.78
CA LEU A 55 4.34 0.25 -8.08
C LEU A 55 4.98 1.46 -8.75
N THR A 56 6.22 1.33 -9.19
CA THR A 56 6.94 2.38 -9.90
C THR A 56 6.20 2.78 -11.18
N CYS A 57 5.78 1.80 -11.97
CA CYS A 57 5.03 2.04 -13.21
C CYS A 57 3.71 2.75 -12.93
N LEU A 58 3.01 2.35 -11.89
CA LEU A 58 1.75 3.00 -11.51
C LEU A 58 1.96 4.47 -11.15
N LEU A 59 3.05 4.76 -10.46
CA LEU A 59 3.37 6.15 -10.10
C LEU A 59 3.71 6.99 -11.32
N THR A 60 4.52 6.47 -12.24
CA THR A 60 4.92 7.21 -13.43
C THR A 60 3.76 7.38 -14.41
N ASP A 61 2.80 6.46 -14.41
CA ASP A 61 1.62 6.56 -15.27
C ASP A 61 0.65 7.64 -14.79
N LYS A 62 0.54 7.82 -13.48
CA LYS A 62 -0.44 8.75 -12.92
C LYS A 62 0.12 10.12 -12.59
N TYR A 63 1.38 10.17 -12.17
CA TYR A 63 2.00 11.41 -11.70
C TYR A 63 3.18 11.79 -12.58
N GLU A 64 3.44 13.08 -12.68
CA GLU A 64 4.61 13.59 -13.39
C GLU A 64 5.83 13.51 -12.48
N VAL A 65 6.41 12.32 -12.35
CA VAL A 65 7.61 12.09 -11.55
C VAL A 65 8.64 11.36 -12.39
N SER A 66 9.91 11.58 -12.07
CA SER A 66 10.99 10.83 -12.74
C SER A 66 10.95 9.36 -12.33
N ASP A 67 11.50 8.51 -13.19
CA ASP A 67 11.59 7.08 -12.89
C ASP A 67 12.38 6.83 -11.61
N GLU A 68 13.46 7.58 -11.39
CA GLU A 68 14.28 7.44 -10.19
C GLU A 68 13.50 7.76 -8.93
N LYS A 69 12.75 8.86 -8.95
CA LYS A 69 11.95 9.26 -7.79
C LYS A 69 10.82 8.26 -7.55
N ALA A 70 10.15 7.84 -8.60
CA ALA A 70 9.06 6.86 -8.50
C ALA A 70 9.58 5.54 -7.93
N ALA A 71 10.74 5.07 -8.38
CA ALA A 71 11.34 3.84 -7.89
C ALA A 71 11.72 3.94 -6.41
N ALA A 72 12.29 5.08 -6.00
CA ALA A 72 12.65 5.30 -4.60
C ALA A 72 11.42 5.35 -3.70
N ASP A 73 10.37 6.06 -4.13
CA ASP A 73 9.12 6.17 -3.38
C ASP A 73 8.41 4.81 -3.29
N ALA A 74 8.39 4.06 -4.39
CA ALA A 74 7.77 2.75 -4.42
C ALA A 74 8.49 1.77 -3.48
N ALA A 75 9.82 1.77 -3.50
CA ALA A 75 10.61 0.90 -2.63
C ALA A 75 10.40 1.25 -1.15
N ALA A 76 10.38 2.54 -0.83
CA ALA A 76 10.15 2.99 0.55
C ALA A 76 8.76 2.59 1.04
N LEU A 77 7.74 2.75 0.19
CA LEU A 77 6.38 2.40 0.53
C LEU A 77 6.21 0.89 0.74
N ALA A 78 6.77 0.10 -0.18
CA ALA A 78 6.73 -1.35 -0.06
C ALA A 78 7.41 -1.82 1.23
N GLY A 79 8.56 -1.22 1.57
CA GLY A 79 9.26 -1.52 2.80
C GLY A 79 8.43 -1.22 4.04
N LYS A 80 7.72 -0.10 4.04
CA LYS A 80 6.82 0.25 5.14
C LYS A 80 5.67 -0.74 5.27
N TRP A 81 5.10 -1.18 4.17
CA TRP A 81 4.01 -2.15 4.19
C TRP A 81 4.48 -3.51 4.70
N ILE A 82 5.67 -3.93 4.31
CA ILE A 82 6.26 -5.18 4.77
C ILE A 82 6.54 -5.10 6.28
N ASP A 83 7.15 -4.01 6.73
CA ASP A 83 7.46 -3.79 8.15
C ASP A 83 6.19 -3.74 9.00
N ALA A 84 5.12 -3.18 8.46
CA ALA A 84 3.84 -3.13 9.15
C ALA A 84 3.11 -4.47 9.16
N GLY A 85 3.57 -5.45 8.35
CA GLY A 85 2.97 -6.77 8.30
C GLY A 85 1.68 -6.85 7.51
N ILE A 86 1.42 -5.89 6.63
CA ILE A 86 0.20 -5.87 5.82
C ILE A 86 0.41 -6.40 4.41
N VAL A 87 1.67 -6.63 4.03
CA VAL A 87 2.04 -7.19 2.73
C VAL A 87 3.01 -8.33 2.97
N GLU A 88 2.87 -9.41 2.23
CA GLU A 88 3.81 -10.53 2.25
C GLU A 88 4.64 -10.54 0.97
N GLU A 89 5.87 -10.97 1.10
CA GLU A 89 6.78 -11.10 -0.04
C GLU A 89 6.46 -12.30 -0.93
#